data_3b4917e3f358e77d1bb36832904ad43e
#
_entry.id   3b4917e3f358e77d1bb36832904ad43e
#
_cell.length_a   1.000
_cell.length_b   1.000
_cell.length_c   1.000
_cell.angle_alpha   90.00
_cell.angle_beta   90.00
_cell.angle_gamma   90.00
#
_symmetry.space_group_name_H-M   'P 1'
#
loop_
_entity.id
_entity.type
_entity.pdbx_description
1 polymer ?
#
loop_
_entity_poly.entity_id
_entity_poly.type
_entity_poly.pdbx_seq_one_letter_code
_entity_poly.pdbx_strand_id
1 'polypeptide(L)'
;ICHCLVGSEMCIRDSYSRQIFDYKEMPTFFNYPNLRDRLIVLEGWSKAYSMTGWRLGWSYWPEHLVEHVNKLLINSVSCVNAAAQYAGIAALDGPEDSIKDMLDKFTLRRNLIHKGLNDLPGVECSLPGGAFYAFPNIKGTGMNGSEFCKKAMHEAGVAIVPGTAFGKTCNDYVRFSFAASRDNIMQALENIGKMLSK
;
A
#
# COMPACT_ATOMS: atom_id res chain seq x y z
N ILE A 1 -6.79 0.70 -2.92
CA ILE A 1 -8.16 0.22 -2.66
C ILE A 1 -8.69 -0.38 -3.95
N CYS A 2 -8.81 -1.71 -4.02
CA CYS A 2 -9.51 -2.36 -5.12
C CYS A 2 -11.01 -2.32 -4.81
N HIS A 3 -11.76 -1.50 -5.51
CA HIS A 3 -13.22 -1.54 -5.49
C HIS A 3 -13.67 -2.56 -6.54
N CYS A 4 -14.13 -3.71 -6.09
CA CYS A 4 -14.85 -4.65 -6.94
C CYS A 4 -16.34 -4.51 -6.65
N LEU A 5 -17.09 -3.96 -7.59
CA LEU A 5 -18.55 -4.05 -7.59
C LEU A 5 -18.91 -5.33 -8.33
N VAL A 6 -19.47 -6.31 -7.64
CA VAL A 6 -20.06 -7.50 -8.23
C VAL A 6 -21.53 -7.50 -7.86
N GLY A 7 -22.36 -7.17 -8.81
CA GLY A 7 -23.79 -7.02 -8.56
C GLY A 7 -24.12 -5.83 -7.64
N SER A 8 -24.82 -6.09 -6.54
CA SER A 8 -25.19 -5.08 -5.54
C SER A 8 -24.27 -5.06 -4.32
N GLU A 9 -23.19 -5.82 -4.32
CA GLU A 9 -22.27 -5.97 -3.19
C GLU A 9 -20.99 -5.16 -3.40
N MET A 10 -20.41 -4.67 -2.29
CA MET A 10 -19.17 -3.90 -2.29
C MET A 10 -18.08 -4.69 -1.56
N CYS A 11 -17.01 -5.02 -2.30
CA CYS A 11 -15.83 -5.67 -1.74
C CYS A 11 -14.68 -4.67 -1.63
N ILE A 12 -14.12 -4.54 -0.41
CA ILE A 12 -13.01 -3.65 -0.11
C ILE A 12 -11.87 -4.48 0.47
N ARG A 13 -10.68 -4.32 -0.11
CA ARG A 13 -9.45 -4.86 0.46
C ARG A 13 -8.61 -3.71 0.99
N ASP A 14 -8.54 -3.58 2.31
CA ASP A 14 -7.64 -2.65 2.99
C ASP A 14 -6.45 -3.42 3.60
N SER A 15 -5.30 -2.79 3.59
CA SER A 15 -4.10 -3.33 4.23
C SER A 15 -3.27 -2.22 4.86
N TYR A 16 -3.74 -0.98 4.81
CA TYR A 16 -3.02 0.23 5.21
C TYR A 16 -3.82 1.12 6.17
N SER A 17 -4.85 0.57 6.83
CA SER A 17 -5.76 1.31 7.71
C SER A 17 -5.04 2.12 8.80
N ARG A 18 -3.89 1.64 9.27
CA ARG A 18 -3.03 2.30 10.27
C ARG A 18 -1.87 3.11 9.66
N GLN A 19 -1.73 3.12 8.33
CA GLN A 19 -0.68 3.85 7.62
C GLN A 19 -1.29 5.00 6.81
N ILE A 20 -1.99 5.88 7.51
CA ILE A 20 -2.51 7.14 6.99
C ILE A 20 -1.71 8.30 7.59
N PHE A 21 -1.44 9.28 6.77
CA PHE A 21 -0.71 10.47 7.18
C PHE A 21 -1.68 11.60 7.47
N ASP A 22 -1.62 12.70 7.48
CA ASP A 22 -2.41 13.94 7.59
C ASP A 22 -3.93 13.82 7.91
N TYR A 23 -4.48 12.62 8.05
CA TYR A 23 -5.88 12.35 8.41
C TYR A 23 -5.96 11.84 9.85
N LYS A 24 -7.02 12.23 10.58
CA LYS A 24 -7.25 11.75 11.94
C LYS A 24 -7.73 10.30 11.98
N GLU A 25 -8.54 9.93 10.99
CA GLU A 25 -9.17 8.60 10.89
C GLU A 25 -9.17 8.12 9.44
N MET A 26 -9.03 6.81 9.26
CA MET A 26 -9.18 6.16 7.96
C MET A 26 -10.65 6.24 7.52
N PRO A 27 -10.96 6.79 6.34
CA PRO A 27 -12.30 6.70 5.79
C PRO A 27 -12.70 5.24 5.60
N THR A 28 -13.85 4.84 6.17
CA THR A 28 -14.32 3.46 6.09
C THR A 28 -15.80 3.38 5.75
N PHE A 29 -16.19 2.35 5.00
CA PHE A 29 -17.60 2.06 4.73
C PHE A 29 -18.36 1.50 5.93
N PHE A 30 -17.69 1.10 7.00
CA PHE A 30 -18.36 0.77 8.26
C PHE A 30 -19.14 1.94 8.87
N ASN A 31 -18.81 3.17 8.49
CA ASN A 31 -19.54 4.38 8.91
C ASN A 31 -20.94 4.51 8.26
N TYR A 32 -21.29 3.60 7.33
CA TYR A 32 -22.57 3.57 6.64
C TYR A 32 -23.36 2.29 7.01
N PRO A 33 -24.15 2.30 8.11
CA PRO A 33 -24.85 1.11 8.61
C PRO A 33 -25.76 0.44 7.58
N ASN A 34 -26.36 1.22 6.68
CA ASN A 34 -27.25 0.77 5.62
C ASN A 34 -26.53 -0.02 4.50
N LEU A 35 -25.21 -0.09 4.52
CA LEU A 35 -24.42 -0.87 3.55
C LEU A 35 -23.92 -2.19 4.11
N ARG A 36 -24.05 -2.44 5.42
CA ARG A 36 -23.42 -3.59 6.11
C ARG A 36 -23.89 -4.94 5.60
N ASP A 37 -25.12 -5.03 5.15
CA ASP A 37 -25.70 -6.25 4.56
C ASP A 37 -25.16 -6.60 3.15
N ARG A 38 -24.39 -5.67 2.55
CA ARG A 38 -23.76 -5.80 1.23
C ARG A 38 -22.26 -5.48 1.24
N LEU A 39 -21.70 -5.29 2.42
CA LEU A 39 -20.31 -4.90 2.60
C LEU A 39 -19.44 -6.12 2.90
N ILE A 40 -18.41 -6.31 2.09
CA ILE A 40 -17.32 -7.27 2.34
C ILE A 40 -16.05 -6.48 2.55
N VAL A 41 -15.39 -6.66 3.70
CA VAL A 41 -14.10 -6.01 4.01
C VAL A 41 -13.06 -7.08 4.28
N LEU A 42 -11.92 -6.93 3.64
CA LEU A 42 -10.73 -7.77 3.83
C LEU A 42 -9.61 -6.87 4.34
N GLU A 43 -8.99 -7.25 5.44
CA GLU A 43 -7.86 -6.53 6.00
C GLU A 43 -6.80 -7.50 6.54
N GLY A 44 -5.57 -7.00 6.76
CA GLY A 44 -4.49 -7.82 7.25
C GLY A 44 -3.50 -7.09 8.14
N TRP A 45 -2.92 -7.82 9.08
CA TRP A 45 -1.88 -7.33 9.99
C TRP A 45 -0.55 -7.04 9.30
N SER A 46 -0.37 -7.56 8.06
CA SER A 46 0.93 -7.52 7.37
C SER A 46 1.58 -6.14 7.31
N LYS A 47 0.80 -5.07 7.07
CA LYS A 47 1.31 -3.70 6.88
C LYS A 47 1.09 -2.85 8.12
N ALA A 48 -0.15 -2.82 8.61
CA ALA A 48 -0.55 -2.03 9.76
C ALA A 48 0.28 -2.36 11.03
N TYR A 49 0.64 -3.62 11.23
CA TYR A 49 1.37 -4.11 12.40
C TYR A 49 2.78 -4.66 12.07
N SER A 50 3.27 -4.43 10.86
CA SER A 50 4.58 -4.97 10.39
C SER A 50 4.68 -6.51 10.49
N MET A 51 3.57 -7.23 10.40
CA MET A 51 3.47 -8.68 10.59
C MET A 51 3.40 -9.44 9.27
N THR A 52 4.26 -9.12 8.31
CA THR A 52 4.22 -9.72 6.95
C THR A 52 4.43 -11.24 6.95
N GLY A 53 5.32 -11.74 7.80
CA GLY A 53 5.65 -13.17 7.92
C GLY A 53 4.59 -14.01 8.65
N TRP A 54 3.73 -13.40 9.44
CA TRP A 54 2.71 -14.08 10.23
C TRP A 54 1.53 -14.60 9.40
N ARG A 55 1.35 -14.09 8.19
CA ARG A 55 0.28 -14.49 7.24
C ARG A 55 -1.12 -14.41 7.84
N LEU A 56 -1.42 -13.34 8.55
CA LEU A 56 -2.65 -13.11 9.28
C LEU A 56 -3.48 -12.00 8.62
N GLY A 57 -4.77 -12.26 8.46
CA GLY A 57 -5.77 -11.34 7.97
C GLY A 57 -7.14 -11.66 8.56
N TRP A 58 -8.06 -10.74 8.42
CA TRP A 58 -9.45 -10.92 8.80
C TRP A 58 -10.38 -10.42 7.71
N SER A 59 -11.62 -10.86 7.75
CA SER A 59 -12.64 -10.40 6.83
C SER A 59 -14.00 -10.25 7.52
N TYR A 60 -14.70 -9.20 7.12
CA TYR A 60 -16.10 -8.97 7.47
C TYR A 60 -16.98 -9.38 6.29
N TRP A 61 -18.03 -10.09 6.58
CA TRP A 61 -19.00 -10.58 5.60
C TRP A 61 -20.43 -10.32 6.05
N PRO A 62 -21.38 -10.07 5.12
CA PRO A 62 -22.79 -10.12 5.41
C PRO A 62 -23.20 -11.47 5.99
N GLU A 63 -24.10 -11.47 6.97
CA GLU A 63 -24.50 -12.68 7.72
C GLU A 63 -24.90 -13.84 6.82
N HIS A 64 -25.69 -13.56 5.76
CA HIS A 64 -26.15 -14.57 4.81
C HIS A 64 -25.03 -15.25 4.01
N LEU A 65 -23.83 -14.69 3.95
CA LEU A 65 -22.66 -15.26 3.25
C LEU A 65 -21.71 -16.02 4.19
N VAL A 66 -21.79 -15.81 5.50
CA VAL A 66 -20.80 -16.35 6.46
C VAL A 66 -20.68 -17.86 6.39
N GLU A 67 -21.80 -18.59 6.32
CA GLU A 67 -21.76 -20.07 6.25
C GLU A 67 -21.06 -20.56 4.97
N HIS A 68 -21.32 -19.93 3.84
CA HIS A 68 -20.71 -20.27 2.55
C HIS A 68 -19.21 -20.00 2.54
N VAL A 69 -18.81 -18.85 3.08
CA VAL A 69 -17.40 -18.46 3.20
C VAL A 69 -16.65 -19.40 4.13
N ASN A 70 -17.22 -19.78 5.26
CA ASN A 70 -16.62 -20.75 6.18
C ASN A 70 -16.39 -22.11 5.50
N LYS A 71 -17.34 -22.60 4.73
CA LYS A 71 -17.16 -23.84 3.95
C LYS A 71 -16.01 -23.73 2.95
N LEU A 72 -15.89 -22.59 2.27
CA LEU A 72 -14.77 -22.34 1.36
C LEU A 72 -13.43 -22.28 2.09
N LEU A 73 -13.36 -21.58 3.23
CA LEU A 73 -12.13 -21.44 4.01
C LEU A 73 -11.65 -22.78 4.56
N ILE A 74 -12.54 -23.60 5.12
CA ILE A 74 -12.21 -24.94 5.63
C ILE A 74 -11.60 -25.82 4.52
N ASN A 75 -12.15 -25.75 3.30
CA ASN A 75 -11.71 -26.59 2.19
C ASN A 75 -10.53 -26.01 1.39
N SER A 76 -10.19 -24.74 1.53
CA SER A 76 -9.09 -24.10 0.80
C SER A 76 -7.83 -23.88 1.65
N VAL A 77 -8.00 -23.39 2.88
CA VAL A 77 -6.86 -23.00 3.75
C VAL A 77 -6.86 -23.73 5.10
N SER A 78 -7.90 -24.51 5.38
CA SER A 78 -8.16 -25.23 6.63
C SER A 78 -8.33 -24.29 7.82
N CYS A 79 -7.24 -23.85 8.46
CA CYS A 79 -7.27 -22.87 9.55
C CYS A 79 -6.00 -22.02 9.56
N VAL A 80 -6.12 -20.87 10.20
CA VAL A 80 -4.96 -20.00 10.47
C VAL A 80 -4.14 -20.61 11.61
N ASN A 81 -2.81 -20.52 11.51
CA ASN A 81 -1.89 -20.97 12.56
C ASN A 81 -2.30 -20.39 13.92
N ALA A 82 -2.43 -21.24 14.94
CA ALA A 82 -2.91 -20.86 16.27
C ALA A 82 -2.01 -19.77 16.92
N ALA A 83 -0.68 -19.94 16.84
CA ALA A 83 0.25 -18.93 17.38
C ALA A 83 0.07 -17.57 16.71
N ALA A 84 -0.20 -17.54 15.38
CA ALA A 84 -0.48 -16.30 14.66
C ALA A 84 -1.78 -15.64 15.13
N GLN A 85 -2.82 -16.40 15.48
CA GLN A 85 -4.07 -15.87 16.01
C GLN A 85 -3.84 -15.16 17.35
N TYR A 86 -3.11 -15.78 18.28
CA TYR A 86 -2.76 -15.16 19.56
C TYR A 86 -1.89 -13.89 19.36
N ALA A 87 -0.95 -13.94 18.43
CA ALA A 87 -0.15 -12.76 18.07
C ALA A 87 -1.03 -11.63 17.49
N GLY A 88 -2.05 -11.97 16.71
CA GLY A 88 -3.02 -11.00 16.18
C GLY A 88 -3.85 -10.34 17.28
N ILE A 89 -4.30 -11.11 18.28
CA ILE A 89 -5.01 -10.58 19.45
C ILE A 89 -4.08 -9.63 20.23
N ALA A 90 -2.86 -10.06 20.51
CA ALA A 90 -1.89 -9.23 21.23
C ALA A 90 -1.55 -7.93 20.48
N ALA A 91 -1.57 -7.96 19.13
CA ALA A 91 -1.36 -6.75 18.32
C ALA A 91 -2.55 -5.78 18.39
N LEU A 92 -3.78 -6.29 18.53
CA LEU A 92 -4.99 -5.46 18.66
C LEU A 92 -5.14 -4.86 20.06
N ASP A 93 -4.86 -5.64 21.09
CA ASP A 93 -5.03 -5.27 22.49
C ASP A 93 -3.79 -4.58 23.08
N GLY A 94 -2.66 -4.61 22.36
CA GLY A 94 -1.40 -4.08 22.80
C GLY A 94 -1.29 -2.55 22.67
N PRO A 95 -0.19 -1.96 23.20
CA PRO A 95 0.04 -0.52 23.11
C PRO A 95 0.29 -0.09 21.65
N GLU A 96 -0.22 1.09 21.31
CA GLU A 96 -0.07 1.66 19.96
C GLU A 96 1.28 2.35 19.71
N ASP A 97 2.18 2.38 20.68
CA ASP A 97 3.44 3.15 20.60
C ASP A 97 4.31 2.70 19.42
N SER A 98 4.41 1.38 19.19
CA SER A 98 5.16 0.85 18.04
C SER A 98 4.57 1.24 16.68
N ILE A 99 3.24 1.38 16.61
CA ILE A 99 2.54 1.81 15.40
C ILE A 99 2.79 3.30 15.17
N LYS A 100 2.73 4.13 16.22
CA LYS A 100 3.05 5.56 16.15
C LYS A 100 4.49 5.78 15.72
N ASP A 101 5.45 5.10 16.33
CA ASP A 101 6.86 5.16 15.96
C ASP A 101 7.10 4.78 14.49
N MET A 102 6.40 3.76 14.02
CA MET A 102 6.45 3.35 12.61
C MET A 102 5.88 4.45 11.70
N LEU A 103 4.73 5.01 12.07
CA LEU A 103 4.06 6.06 11.29
C LEU A 103 4.91 7.33 11.21
N ASP A 104 5.55 7.75 12.30
CA ASP A 104 6.45 8.89 12.34
C ASP A 104 7.63 8.70 11.39
N LYS A 105 8.26 7.51 11.41
CA LYS A 105 9.34 7.16 10.48
C LYS A 105 8.87 7.17 9.02
N PHE A 106 7.69 6.65 8.74
CA PHE A 106 7.12 6.68 7.40
C PHE A 106 6.74 8.10 6.96
N THR A 107 6.27 8.94 7.85
CA THR A 107 6.00 10.36 7.57
C THR A 107 7.26 11.09 7.12
N LEU A 108 8.38 10.88 7.82
CA LEU A 108 9.67 11.46 7.42
C LEU A 108 10.14 10.95 6.04
N ARG A 109 10.00 9.64 5.79
CA ARG A 109 10.38 9.04 4.50
C ARG A 109 9.46 9.50 3.37
N ARG A 110 8.15 9.63 3.62
CA ARG A 110 7.18 10.20 2.67
C ARG A 110 7.57 11.61 2.26
N ASN A 111 7.85 12.46 3.22
CA ASN A 111 8.23 13.86 2.93
C ASN A 111 9.55 13.93 2.16
N LEU A 112 10.51 13.07 2.51
CA LEU A 112 11.79 12.98 1.81
C LEU A 112 11.61 12.57 0.35
N ILE A 113 10.90 11.46 0.10
CA ILE A 113 10.71 10.95 -1.27
C ILE A 113 9.85 11.89 -2.11
N HIS A 114 8.79 12.46 -1.53
CA HIS A 114 7.93 13.42 -2.21
C HIS A 114 8.73 14.64 -2.67
N LYS A 115 9.51 15.24 -1.77
CA LYS A 115 10.38 16.37 -2.13
C LYS A 115 11.39 15.98 -3.20
N GLY A 116 12.12 14.87 -2.98
CA GLY A 116 13.18 14.44 -3.90
C GLY A 116 12.67 14.06 -5.29
N LEU A 117 11.47 13.48 -5.41
CA LEU A 117 10.87 13.20 -6.71
C LEU A 117 10.49 14.48 -7.46
N ASN A 118 9.91 15.47 -6.75
CA ASN A 118 9.55 16.76 -7.38
C ASN A 118 10.76 17.64 -7.68
N ASP A 119 11.92 17.38 -7.09
CA ASP A 119 13.19 18.04 -7.44
C ASP A 119 13.81 17.45 -8.73
N LEU A 120 13.32 16.28 -9.23
CA LEU A 120 13.81 15.67 -10.46
C LEU A 120 13.21 16.29 -11.72
N PRO A 121 13.98 16.49 -12.79
CA PRO A 121 13.47 17.09 -14.02
C PRO A 121 12.41 16.22 -14.69
N GLY A 122 11.25 16.79 -14.98
CA GLY A 122 10.15 16.13 -15.68
C GLY A 122 9.35 15.11 -14.84
N VAL A 123 9.51 15.12 -13.51
CA VAL A 123 8.79 14.26 -12.58
C VAL A 123 7.86 15.10 -11.72
N GLU A 124 6.60 14.66 -11.57
CA GLU A 124 5.59 15.28 -10.73
C GLU A 124 4.98 14.25 -9.79
N CYS A 125 5.03 14.49 -8.50
CA CYS A 125 4.51 13.58 -7.48
C CYS A 125 3.56 14.30 -6.54
N SER A 126 2.32 13.82 -6.43
CA SER A 126 1.40 14.25 -5.39
C SER A 126 1.84 13.70 -4.03
N LEU A 127 1.57 14.43 -2.95
CA LEU A 127 1.90 13.98 -1.59
C LEU A 127 1.04 12.75 -1.24
N PRO A 128 1.64 11.59 -0.94
CA PRO A 128 0.88 10.40 -0.55
C PRO A 128 0.13 10.60 0.76
N GLY A 129 -1.19 10.36 0.78
CA GLY A 129 -2.03 10.46 1.97
C GLY A 129 -1.99 9.20 2.87
N GLY A 130 -1.46 8.07 2.37
CA GLY A 130 -1.37 6.80 3.11
C GLY A 130 -0.48 5.78 2.43
N ALA A 131 -0.33 4.60 3.04
CA ALA A 131 0.57 3.53 2.63
C ALA A 131 2.05 3.97 2.61
N PHE A 132 2.91 3.24 1.93
CA PHE A 132 4.34 3.57 1.78
C PHE A 132 4.77 3.59 0.30
N TYR A 133 3.88 4.10 -0.56
CA TYR A 133 4.13 4.23 -1.99
C TYR A 133 3.98 5.67 -2.45
N ALA A 134 4.88 6.10 -3.34
CA ALA A 134 4.75 7.28 -4.16
C ALA A 134 4.47 6.86 -5.61
N PHE A 135 3.59 7.59 -6.30
CA PHE A 135 3.14 7.28 -7.66
C PHE A 135 3.28 8.51 -8.57
N PRO A 136 4.53 8.93 -8.86
CA PRO A 136 4.79 10.10 -9.68
C PRO A 136 4.41 9.89 -11.15
N ASN A 137 3.98 10.98 -11.76
CA ASN A 137 3.92 11.15 -13.21
C ASN A 137 5.32 11.48 -13.71
N ILE A 138 5.77 10.76 -14.75
CA ILE A 138 7.11 10.91 -15.33
C ILE A 138 7.05 11.39 -16.79
N LYS A 139 5.88 11.82 -17.27
CA LYS A 139 5.67 12.24 -18.65
C LYS A 139 6.65 13.31 -19.12
N GLY A 140 7.00 14.24 -18.23
CA GLY A 140 7.95 15.31 -18.53
C GLY A 140 9.38 14.83 -18.79
N THR A 141 9.72 13.56 -18.49
CA THR A 141 11.02 12.96 -18.81
C THR A 141 11.11 12.48 -20.27
N GLY A 142 10.01 12.47 -21.01
CA GLY A 142 9.94 11.95 -22.39
C GLY A 142 9.92 10.42 -22.50
N MET A 143 9.92 9.69 -21.36
CA MET A 143 9.88 8.22 -21.31
C MET A 143 8.50 7.75 -20.85
N ASN A 144 8.07 6.56 -21.28
CA ASN A 144 6.98 5.85 -20.65
C ASN A 144 7.44 5.08 -19.40
N GLY A 145 6.48 4.61 -18.58
CA GLY A 145 6.78 3.95 -17.30
C GLY A 145 7.67 2.70 -17.43
N SER A 146 7.52 1.91 -18.50
CA SER A 146 8.33 0.71 -18.73
C SER A 146 9.77 1.06 -19.12
N GLU A 147 9.96 2.06 -19.97
CA GLU A 147 11.29 2.57 -20.36
C GLU A 147 12.01 3.17 -19.17
N PHE A 148 11.33 4.03 -18.41
CA PHE A 148 11.87 4.63 -17.20
C PHE A 148 12.32 3.57 -16.18
N CYS A 149 11.50 2.53 -15.93
CA CYS A 149 11.83 1.45 -15.00
C CYS A 149 13.06 0.64 -15.46
N LYS A 150 13.16 0.34 -16.76
CA LYS A 150 14.33 -0.35 -17.32
C LYS A 150 15.60 0.49 -17.15
N LYS A 151 15.54 1.78 -17.51
CA LYS A 151 16.67 2.69 -17.40
C LYS A 151 17.07 2.90 -15.94
N ALA A 152 16.11 3.10 -15.03
CA ALA A 152 16.34 3.20 -13.59
C ALA A 152 17.04 1.97 -13.01
N MET A 153 16.65 0.76 -13.45
CA MET A 153 17.26 -0.48 -13.02
C MET A 153 18.72 -0.59 -13.50
N HIS A 154 18.96 -0.34 -14.79
CA HIS A 154 20.29 -0.60 -15.40
C HIS A 154 21.30 0.52 -15.13
N GLU A 155 20.88 1.79 -15.12
CA GLU A 155 21.77 2.92 -15.00
C GLU A 155 21.83 3.53 -13.59
N ALA A 156 20.71 3.46 -12.85
CA ALA A 156 20.62 4.01 -11.50
C ALA A 156 20.65 2.95 -10.38
N GLY A 157 20.51 1.66 -10.72
CA GLY A 157 20.43 0.58 -9.74
C GLY A 157 19.17 0.62 -8.87
N VAL A 158 18.06 1.22 -9.39
CA VAL A 158 16.83 1.43 -8.64
C VAL A 158 15.70 0.59 -9.23
N ALA A 159 15.19 -0.34 -8.42
CA ALA A 159 14.05 -1.18 -8.79
C ALA A 159 12.73 -0.48 -8.45
N ILE A 160 11.93 -0.18 -9.47
CA ILE A 160 10.61 0.44 -9.38
C ILE A 160 9.62 -0.27 -10.28
N VAL A 161 8.33 -0.02 -10.09
CA VAL A 161 7.27 -0.73 -10.80
C VAL A 161 6.60 0.21 -11.81
N PRO A 162 6.46 -0.19 -13.10
CA PRO A 162 5.77 0.64 -14.09
C PRO A 162 4.28 0.77 -13.75
N GLY A 163 3.72 1.95 -14.01
CA GLY A 163 2.32 2.26 -13.70
C GLY A 163 1.33 1.36 -14.43
N THR A 164 1.70 0.84 -15.62
CA THR A 164 0.88 -0.11 -16.38
C THR A 164 0.54 -1.40 -15.64
N ALA A 165 1.31 -1.77 -14.60
CA ALA A 165 0.97 -2.87 -13.68
C ALA A 165 -0.29 -2.57 -12.83
N PHE A 166 -0.73 -1.32 -12.76
CA PHE A 166 -1.89 -0.86 -11.98
C PHE A 166 -3.07 -0.40 -12.86
N GLY A 167 -2.87 -0.33 -14.15
CA GLY A 167 -3.91 0.04 -15.10
C GLY A 167 -3.35 0.56 -16.43
N LYS A 168 -4.07 0.31 -17.52
CA LYS A 168 -3.63 0.71 -18.88
C LYS A 168 -3.44 2.21 -19.05
N THR A 169 -4.19 3.01 -18.28
CA THR A 169 -4.12 4.48 -18.31
C THR A 169 -2.93 5.06 -17.56
N CYS A 170 -2.18 4.23 -16.82
CA CYS A 170 -1.04 4.67 -15.99
C CYS A 170 0.31 4.52 -16.72
N ASN A 171 0.34 4.64 -18.05
CA ASN A 171 1.55 4.46 -18.85
C ASN A 171 2.65 5.49 -18.52
N ASP A 172 2.25 6.71 -18.12
CA ASP A 172 3.16 7.81 -17.80
C ASP A 172 3.50 7.87 -16.29
N TYR A 173 3.21 6.80 -15.55
CA TYR A 173 3.44 6.72 -14.12
C TYR A 173 4.38 5.59 -13.75
N VAL A 174 5.03 5.73 -12.59
CA VAL A 174 5.83 4.66 -11.96
C VAL A 174 5.56 4.64 -10.47
N ARG A 175 5.71 3.46 -9.82
CA ARG A 175 5.52 3.33 -8.38
C ARG A 175 6.84 3.14 -7.68
N PHE A 176 7.15 4.03 -6.77
CA PHE A 176 8.22 3.90 -5.78
C PHE A 176 7.68 3.35 -4.47
N SER A 177 8.49 2.56 -3.77
CA SER A 177 8.26 2.21 -2.38
C SER A 177 9.24 2.98 -1.50
N PHE A 178 8.74 3.65 -0.45
CA PHE A 178 9.60 4.27 0.56
C PHE A 178 9.70 3.45 1.86
N ALA A 179 9.38 2.13 1.78
CA ALA A 179 9.68 1.17 2.83
C ALA A 179 11.15 0.75 2.81
N ALA A 180 12.04 1.72 2.76
CA ALA A 180 13.50 1.56 2.73
C ALA A 180 14.14 2.49 3.77
N SER A 181 15.46 2.35 4.01
CA SER A 181 16.17 3.30 4.86
C SER A 181 16.19 4.69 4.23
N ARG A 182 16.35 5.72 5.05
CA ARG A 182 16.47 7.10 4.59
C ARG A 182 17.62 7.27 3.60
N ASP A 183 18.76 6.65 3.90
CA ASP A 183 19.97 6.73 3.08
C ASP A 183 19.76 6.08 1.71
N ASN A 184 19.09 4.92 1.67
CA ASN A 184 18.75 4.25 0.42
C ASN A 184 17.79 5.09 -0.44
N ILE A 185 16.82 5.79 0.17
CA ILE A 185 15.92 6.70 -0.54
C ILE A 185 16.71 7.86 -1.14
N MET A 186 17.59 8.50 -0.37
CA MET A 186 18.43 9.60 -0.86
C MET A 186 19.35 9.15 -1.98
N GLN A 187 20.00 8.02 -1.83
CA GLN A 187 20.90 7.46 -2.85
C GLN A 187 20.14 7.12 -4.14
N ALA A 188 18.93 6.55 -4.03
CA ALA A 188 18.10 6.25 -5.20
C ALA A 188 17.70 7.53 -5.95
N LEU A 189 17.29 8.57 -5.24
CA LEU A 189 16.93 9.86 -5.82
C LEU A 189 18.12 10.52 -6.52
N GLU A 190 19.30 10.51 -5.89
CA GLU A 190 20.54 11.04 -6.48
C GLU A 190 20.92 10.30 -7.78
N ASN A 191 20.86 8.95 -7.74
CA ASN A 191 21.19 8.12 -8.90
C ASN A 191 20.21 8.35 -10.07
N ILE A 192 18.91 8.47 -9.79
CA ILE A 192 17.90 8.78 -10.79
C ILE A 192 18.13 10.19 -11.36
N GLY A 193 18.46 11.17 -10.52
CA GLY A 193 18.81 12.51 -10.97
C GLY A 193 19.99 12.51 -11.96
N LYS A 194 21.06 11.76 -11.66
CA LYS A 194 22.21 11.58 -12.55
C LYS A 194 21.80 10.90 -13.86
N MET A 195 20.90 9.92 -13.82
CA MET A 195 20.37 9.23 -15.00
C MET A 195 19.57 10.16 -15.92
N LEU A 196 18.78 11.07 -15.33
CA LEU A 196 17.93 12.00 -16.09
C LEU A 196 18.71 13.20 -16.66
N SER A 197 19.92 13.47 -16.14
CA SER A 197 20.79 14.59 -16.60
C SER A 197 21.70 14.20 -17.77
N LYS A 198 21.69 12.95 -18.19
CA LYS A 198 22.41 12.43 -19.36
C LYS A 198 21.57 12.55 -20.63
#